data_6ce324a469e6f8e7ae26c984a7086ee4
#
_entry.id   6ce324a469e6f8e7ae26c984a7086ee4
#
_cell.length_a   1.000
_cell.length_b   1.000
_cell.length_c   1.000
_cell.angle_alpha   90.00
_cell.angle_beta   90.00
_cell.angle_gamma   90.00
#
_symmetry.space_group_name_H-M   'P 1'
#
loop_
_entity.id
_entity.type
_entity.pdbx_description
1 polymer ?
#
loop_
_entity_poly.entity_id
_entity_poly.type
_entity_poly.pdbx_seq_one_letter_code
_entity_poly.pdbx_strand_id
1 'polypeptide(L)'
;ASSIGNHESKGTDYKYHYNNPNTEDNLGATNSGSDYYFSYGDVLYIVLNSNNRNAAEHSKLMEKAIKSAPNAKWKVVAFHHDIYGSGQPHSDFDGANLRTIFAPLMDKYDIDVCLTGHDHSYARTYQIIDGTAIEYGQDSATNPEGTLYIAAGSASGSKFYNLATQKQYYIAERSNNQLPTYSTIDFSDQAFTIKTFDYTGAEYAKPFTIKKESQKDSAQQLIKKAEGLSSSVYSEDSLKKVDDAMKVLKEIVASTSKDKGAEKLSVLYDKTNNADNAKDPLNYYGYAQGEFASKIGDTTTTTLRAGFSSLLDKTLLPDLTTKIPAATYDTAYANLKKAIDNVEYKVVSSYGDDDLDLDDGEPAAKTTVKKAALTIKKGKKSIAGKTVKLKKGKSFKIITKRTNTKKKVTYKSSNKKYVKVSAAGKVTAKKYTKKTVTITVKAGTLKKTFKVKVTR
;
A
#
# COMPACT_ATOMS: atom_id res chain seq x y z
N ALA A 1 19.36 4.08 21.75
CA ALA A 1 18.87 2.73 21.51
C ALA A 1 19.84 1.99 20.60
N SER A 2 20.12 0.75 20.90
CA SER A 2 21.01 -0.12 20.10
C SER A 2 20.33 -1.45 19.84
N SER A 3 20.60 -2.07 18.70
CA SER A 3 20.12 -3.43 18.36
C SER A 3 21.25 -4.44 18.40
N ILE A 4 20.97 -5.67 18.76
CA ILE A 4 21.95 -6.77 18.78
C ILE A 4 22.20 -7.22 17.35
N GLY A 5 23.43 -7.05 16.87
CA GLY A 5 23.86 -7.52 15.56
C GLY A 5 24.28 -8.99 15.56
N ASN A 6 24.53 -9.53 14.36
CA ASN A 6 24.98 -10.91 14.21
C ASN A 6 26.41 -11.14 14.75
N HIS A 7 27.21 -10.08 14.85
CA HIS A 7 28.56 -10.16 15.44
C HIS A 7 28.50 -10.23 16.97
N GLU A 8 27.55 -9.54 17.61
CA GLU A 8 27.33 -9.55 19.06
C GLU A 8 26.63 -10.83 19.53
N SER A 9 25.86 -11.46 18.69
CA SER A 9 24.94 -12.56 19.07
C SER A 9 25.65 -13.80 19.64
N LYS A 10 26.94 -13.98 19.38
CA LYS A 10 27.75 -15.11 19.86
C LYS A 10 28.35 -14.87 21.24
N GLY A 11 28.42 -13.63 21.69
CA GLY A 11 29.00 -13.22 22.97
C GLY A 11 27.93 -12.86 24.01
N THR A 12 28.41 -12.37 25.13
CA THR A 12 27.58 -11.86 26.24
C THR A 12 27.81 -10.37 26.51
N ASP A 13 28.78 -9.78 25.82
CA ASP A 13 29.28 -8.43 26.14
C ASP A 13 28.22 -7.35 25.96
N TYR A 14 27.38 -7.49 24.93
CA TYR A 14 26.35 -6.51 24.64
C TYR A 14 25.47 -6.20 25.88
N LYS A 15 24.97 -7.20 26.59
CA LYS A 15 24.10 -7.01 27.74
C LYS A 15 24.79 -6.36 28.95
N TYR A 16 26.12 -6.38 28.99
CA TYR A 16 26.90 -5.70 30.02
C TYR A 16 27.23 -4.24 29.67
N HIS A 17 27.19 -3.90 28.37
CA HIS A 17 27.44 -2.54 27.91
C HIS A 17 26.17 -1.70 27.82
N TYR A 18 25.00 -2.34 27.62
CA TYR A 18 23.74 -1.65 27.39
C TYR A 18 22.71 -2.03 28.44
N ASN A 19 22.23 -1.02 29.18
CA ASN A 19 21.10 -1.16 30.09
C ASN A 19 19.80 -0.80 29.36
N ASN A 20 19.28 -1.72 28.58
CA ASN A 20 18.08 -1.50 27.79
C ASN A 20 16.82 -1.51 28.68
N PRO A 21 15.87 -0.57 28.49
CA PRO A 21 14.65 -0.51 29.27
C PRO A 21 13.65 -1.61 28.85
N ASN A 22 12.81 -2.03 29.81
CA ASN A 22 11.70 -2.96 29.52
C ASN A 22 12.10 -4.25 28.79
N THR A 23 13.29 -4.76 29.11
CA THR A 23 13.75 -6.07 28.62
C THR A 23 13.01 -7.20 29.35
N GLU A 24 12.86 -8.32 28.66
CA GLU A 24 12.43 -9.59 29.27
C GLU A 24 13.36 -10.71 28.85
N ASP A 25 13.94 -11.42 29.82
CA ASP A 25 15.02 -12.40 29.59
C ASP A 25 14.61 -13.61 28.72
N ASN A 26 13.32 -13.80 28.50
CA ASN A 26 12.75 -14.90 27.74
C ASN A 26 12.03 -14.47 26.44
N LEU A 27 12.08 -13.20 26.07
CA LEU A 27 11.43 -12.73 24.84
C LEU A 27 12.46 -12.19 23.85
N GLY A 28 12.58 -12.84 22.70
CA GLY A 28 13.59 -12.53 21.70
C GLY A 28 15.02 -12.71 22.20
N ALA A 29 15.21 -13.58 23.20
CA ALA A 29 16.47 -13.68 23.94
C ALA A 29 17.54 -14.49 23.19
N THR A 30 18.78 -14.03 23.31
CA THR A 30 20.00 -14.77 22.99
C THR A 30 20.98 -14.58 24.15
N ASN A 31 22.17 -15.18 24.06
CA ASN A 31 23.21 -14.95 25.08
C ASN A 31 23.60 -13.47 25.25
N SER A 32 23.41 -12.68 24.19
CA SER A 32 23.78 -11.27 24.15
C SER A 32 22.73 -10.33 24.74
N GLY A 33 21.50 -10.80 24.93
CA GLY A 33 20.39 -10.01 25.42
C GLY A 33 19.07 -10.36 24.73
N SER A 34 18.05 -9.57 24.98
CA SER A 34 16.67 -9.80 24.55
C SER A 34 16.08 -8.60 23.81
N ASP A 35 14.84 -8.74 23.35
CA ASP A 35 14.04 -7.63 22.86
C ASP A 35 13.78 -6.61 23.97
N TYR A 36 13.53 -5.36 23.58
CA TYR A 36 13.13 -4.31 24.49
C TYR A 36 12.30 -3.22 23.81
N TYR A 37 11.70 -2.35 24.59
CA TYR A 37 10.94 -1.22 24.08
C TYR A 37 11.01 -0.01 25.00
N PHE A 38 10.69 1.15 24.46
CA PHE A 38 10.55 2.40 25.19
C PHE A 38 9.69 3.38 24.41
N SER A 39 9.15 4.39 25.10
CA SER A 39 8.48 5.50 24.47
C SER A 39 9.30 6.78 24.61
N TYR A 40 9.29 7.59 23.58
CA TYR A 40 9.83 8.94 23.60
C TYR A 40 8.86 9.88 22.89
N GLY A 41 8.26 10.81 23.65
CA GLY A 41 7.12 11.58 23.16
C GLY A 41 5.97 10.66 22.75
N ASP A 42 5.39 10.91 21.59
CA ASP A 42 4.28 10.14 21.02
C ASP A 42 4.74 8.94 20.19
N VAL A 43 6.02 8.55 20.29
CA VAL A 43 6.61 7.45 19.52
C VAL A 43 6.89 6.27 20.43
N LEU A 44 6.36 5.11 20.08
CA LEU A 44 6.73 3.82 20.65
C LEU A 44 7.86 3.21 19.82
N TYR A 45 9.00 2.97 20.43
CA TYR A 45 10.12 2.24 19.84
C TYR A 45 10.15 0.83 20.37
N ILE A 46 10.20 -0.14 19.48
CA ILE A 46 10.33 -1.57 19.77
C ILE A 46 11.61 -2.06 19.10
N VAL A 47 12.54 -2.57 19.88
CA VAL A 47 13.81 -3.06 19.36
C VAL A 47 13.86 -4.57 19.53
N LEU A 48 13.91 -5.27 18.38
CA LEU A 48 13.90 -6.71 18.33
C LEU A 48 15.32 -7.26 18.13
N ASN A 49 15.61 -8.36 18.78
CA ASN A 49 16.84 -9.11 18.54
C ASN A 49 16.62 -10.11 17.40
N SER A 50 16.92 -9.67 16.19
CA SER A 50 16.70 -10.46 14.98
C SER A 50 17.63 -11.69 14.84
N ASN A 51 18.53 -11.94 15.80
CA ASN A 51 19.27 -13.20 15.91
C ASN A 51 18.42 -14.31 16.53
N ASN A 52 17.43 -14.00 17.34
CA ASN A 52 16.39 -14.92 17.74
C ASN A 52 15.38 -15.07 16.58
N ARG A 53 14.94 -16.27 16.29
CA ARG A 53 14.05 -16.58 15.17
C ARG A 53 12.64 -17.00 15.64
N ASN A 54 12.32 -16.81 16.92
CA ASN A 54 11.04 -17.17 17.49
C ASN A 54 10.04 -16.00 17.37
N ALA A 55 9.22 -16.04 16.30
CA ALA A 55 8.20 -15.02 16.05
C ALA A 55 7.20 -14.85 17.20
N ALA A 56 6.91 -15.94 17.95
CA ALA A 56 5.96 -15.88 19.06
C ALA A 56 6.52 -15.08 20.25
N GLU A 57 7.82 -15.16 20.53
CA GLU A 57 8.47 -14.35 21.58
C GLU A 57 8.44 -12.87 21.20
N HIS A 58 8.85 -12.53 19.97
CA HIS A 58 8.78 -11.16 19.47
C HIS A 58 7.35 -10.61 19.50
N SER A 59 6.38 -11.41 19.07
CA SER A 59 4.96 -11.04 19.11
C SER A 59 4.49 -10.70 20.52
N LYS A 60 4.88 -11.47 21.53
CA LYS A 60 4.53 -11.21 22.95
C LYS A 60 5.12 -9.90 23.45
N LEU A 61 6.39 -9.62 23.14
CA LEU A 61 6.99 -8.34 23.51
C LEU A 61 6.32 -7.16 22.79
N MET A 62 6.10 -7.26 21.48
CA MET A 62 5.45 -6.21 20.70
C MET A 62 4.06 -5.88 21.26
N GLU A 63 3.30 -6.88 21.64
CA GLU A 63 2.01 -6.66 22.28
C GLU A 63 2.13 -5.95 23.62
N LYS A 64 3.06 -6.39 24.49
CA LYS A 64 3.31 -5.74 25.75
C LYS A 64 3.70 -4.28 25.56
N ALA A 65 4.57 -4.00 24.61
CA ALA A 65 5.00 -2.67 24.24
C ALA A 65 3.81 -1.79 23.80
N ILE A 66 2.97 -2.29 22.91
CA ILE A 66 1.80 -1.56 22.39
C ILE A 66 0.79 -1.31 23.50
N LYS A 67 0.55 -2.30 24.37
CA LYS A 67 -0.34 -2.12 25.55
C LYS A 67 0.18 -1.09 26.54
N SER A 68 1.50 -0.95 26.66
CA SER A 68 2.11 0.04 27.57
C SER A 68 2.04 1.48 27.04
N ALA A 69 1.84 1.65 25.74
CA ALA A 69 1.79 2.95 25.07
C ALA A 69 0.54 3.10 24.18
N PRO A 70 -0.67 3.03 24.76
CA PRO A 70 -1.92 2.99 23.98
C PRO A 70 -2.20 4.28 23.20
N ASN A 71 -1.54 5.36 23.56
CA ASN A 71 -1.69 6.68 22.91
C ASN A 71 -0.53 7.02 21.97
N ALA A 72 0.40 6.09 21.75
CA ALA A 72 1.49 6.32 20.80
C ALA A 72 0.93 6.57 19.40
N LYS A 73 1.34 7.68 18.80
CA LYS A 73 0.93 8.05 17.43
C LYS A 73 1.76 7.34 16.38
N TRP A 74 2.99 6.99 16.75
CA TRP A 74 3.94 6.34 15.88
C TRP A 74 4.47 5.06 16.51
N LYS A 75 4.54 4.00 15.73
CA LYS A 75 5.14 2.72 16.09
C LYS A 75 6.34 2.47 15.20
N VAL A 76 7.52 2.50 15.80
CA VAL A 76 8.78 2.28 15.11
C VAL A 76 9.41 0.99 15.62
N VAL A 77 9.71 0.08 14.72
CA VAL A 77 10.48 -1.12 15.03
C VAL A 77 11.91 -0.96 14.53
N ALA A 78 12.88 -1.42 15.31
CA ALA A 78 14.26 -1.48 14.86
C ALA A 78 14.84 -2.86 15.16
N PHE A 79 15.64 -3.39 14.25
CA PHE A 79 16.46 -4.59 14.46
C PHE A 79 17.63 -4.62 13.48
N HIS A 80 18.62 -5.48 13.75
CA HIS A 80 19.86 -5.45 13.00
C HIS A 80 19.73 -5.91 11.55
N HIS A 81 19.20 -7.12 11.33
CA HIS A 81 19.22 -7.72 9.98
C HIS A 81 18.28 -7.00 9.03
N ASP A 82 18.75 -6.71 7.84
CA ASP A 82 17.93 -6.17 6.79
C ASP A 82 17.01 -7.25 6.19
N ILE A 83 15.73 -6.94 6.09
CA ILE A 83 14.75 -7.87 5.52
C ILE A 83 14.18 -7.38 4.17
N TYR A 84 14.36 -6.10 3.84
CA TYR A 84 13.90 -5.49 2.60
C TYR A 84 14.97 -4.56 1.99
N GLY A 85 16.22 -4.90 2.12
CA GLY A 85 17.32 -4.12 1.55
C GLY A 85 17.62 -4.43 0.09
N SER A 86 18.77 -3.97 -0.35
CA SER A 86 19.23 -4.12 -1.72
C SER A 86 20.70 -4.47 -1.84
N GLY A 87 21.39 -4.76 -0.75
CA GLY A 87 22.80 -5.13 -0.73
C GLY A 87 23.04 -6.62 -0.97
N GLN A 88 24.11 -6.95 -1.67
CA GLN A 88 24.54 -8.34 -1.89
C GLN A 88 25.57 -8.77 -0.85
N PRO A 89 25.50 -10.05 -0.38
CA PRO A 89 24.52 -11.10 -0.70
C PRO A 89 23.32 -11.16 0.28
N HIS A 90 23.26 -10.30 1.29
CA HIS A 90 22.38 -10.47 2.44
C HIS A 90 20.90 -10.29 2.12
N SER A 91 20.54 -9.30 1.29
CA SER A 91 19.14 -9.05 0.94
C SER A 91 18.51 -10.20 0.15
N ASP A 92 19.29 -10.99 -0.55
CA ASP A 92 18.79 -12.06 -1.43
C ASP A 92 18.45 -13.34 -0.66
N PHE A 93 19.25 -13.71 0.35
CA PHE A 93 19.12 -15.00 1.02
C PHE A 93 18.65 -14.85 2.47
N ASP A 94 19.42 -14.21 3.32
CA ASP A 94 19.07 -14.05 4.74
C ASP A 94 17.85 -13.16 4.92
N GLY A 95 17.78 -12.07 4.16
CA GLY A 95 16.64 -11.16 4.16
C GLY A 95 15.34 -11.86 3.79
N ALA A 96 15.33 -12.74 2.78
CA ALA A 96 14.16 -13.49 2.37
C ALA A 96 13.63 -14.41 3.49
N ASN A 97 14.54 -15.11 4.19
CA ASN A 97 14.19 -15.97 5.32
C ASN A 97 13.60 -15.16 6.48
N LEU A 98 14.23 -14.05 6.83
CA LEU A 98 13.81 -13.20 7.93
C LEU A 98 12.48 -12.49 7.68
N ARG A 99 12.16 -12.20 6.43
CA ARG A 99 10.84 -11.65 6.06
C ARG A 99 9.70 -12.53 6.51
N THR A 100 9.84 -13.86 6.43
CA THR A 100 8.79 -14.79 6.84
C THR A 100 8.48 -14.71 8.34
N ILE A 101 9.45 -14.23 9.13
CA ILE A 101 9.32 -14.08 10.57
C ILE A 101 8.81 -12.69 10.93
N PHE A 102 9.51 -11.66 10.46
CA PHE A 102 9.34 -10.30 10.97
C PHE A 102 8.29 -9.49 10.20
N ALA A 103 8.17 -9.67 8.88
CA ALA A 103 7.22 -8.86 8.13
C ALA A 103 5.75 -9.11 8.52
N PRO A 104 5.30 -10.35 8.79
CA PRO A 104 3.96 -10.56 9.31
C PRO A 104 3.71 -9.93 10.68
N LEU A 105 4.76 -9.76 11.51
CA LEU A 105 4.63 -9.05 12.77
C LEU A 105 4.44 -7.55 12.55
N MET A 106 5.14 -6.97 11.57
CA MET A 106 4.94 -5.56 11.20
C MET A 106 3.51 -5.32 10.73
N ASP A 107 3.01 -6.17 9.86
CA ASP A 107 1.63 -6.08 9.35
C ASP A 107 0.60 -6.29 10.48
N LYS A 108 0.80 -7.31 11.33
CA LYS A 108 -0.09 -7.63 12.46
C LYS A 108 -0.25 -6.46 13.43
N TYR A 109 0.84 -5.80 13.74
CA TYR A 109 0.87 -4.72 14.74
C TYR A 109 0.80 -3.33 14.14
N ASP A 110 0.56 -3.24 12.82
CA ASP A 110 0.43 -1.98 12.09
C ASP A 110 1.59 -1.03 12.40
N ILE A 111 2.80 -1.52 12.12
CA ILE A 111 4.04 -0.77 12.34
C ILE A 111 4.23 0.25 11.23
N ASP A 112 4.47 1.49 11.58
CA ASP A 112 4.65 2.58 10.61
C ASP A 112 6.00 2.49 9.89
N VAL A 113 7.08 2.24 10.66
CA VAL A 113 8.44 2.28 10.16
C VAL A 113 9.26 1.16 10.77
N CYS A 114 10.03 0.46 9.95
CA CYS A 114 11.02 -0.52 10.37
C CYS A 114 12.41 -0.05 9.94
N LEU A 115 13.31 0.13 10.94
CA LEU A 115 14.69 0.55 10.74
C LEU A 115 15.61 -0.67 10.85
N THR A 116 16.46 -0.87 9.86
CA THR A 116 17.40 -1.99 9.79
C THR A 116 18.82 -1.55 9.46
N GLY A 117 19.77 -2.45 9.64
CA GLY A 117 21.17 -2.29 9.30
C GLY A 117 21.67 -3.48 8.50
N HIS A 118 22.85 -4.03 8.88
CA HIS A 118 23.47 -5.25 8.31
C HIS A 118 23.95 -5.10 6.87
N ASP A 119 23.13 -4.55 6.02
CA ASP A 119 23.35 -4.49 4.57
C ASP A 119 24.24 -3.32 4.16
N HIS A 120 25.00 -2.70 4.89
CA HIS A 120 26.00 -1.66 4.57
C HIS A 120 25.76 -0.91 3.24
N SER A 121 24.50 -0.81 2.83
CA SER A 121 24.01 -0.03 1.70
C SER A 121 22.69 0.61 2.08
N TYR A 122 22.40 1.77 1.51
CA TYR A 122 21.13 2.44 1.76
C TYR A 122 20.03 1.86 0.88
N ALA A 123 18.89 1.57 1.49
CA ALA A 123 17.67 1.21 0.79
C ALA A 123 16.44 1.72 1.55
N ARG A 124 15.50 2.29 0.82
CA ARG A 124 14.17 2.65 1.28
C ARG A 124 13.14 1.97 0.40
N THR A 125 12.17 1.33 1.01
CA THR A 125 11.09 0.66 0.27
C THR A 125 9.96 1.63 -0.08
N TYR A 126 9.04 1.19 -0.93
CA TYR A 126 7.66 1.64 -0.87
C TYR A 126 7.02 1.17 0.43
N GLN A 127 5.78 1.55 0.71
CA GLN A 127 5.03 0.96 1.82
C GLN A 127 4.73 -0.51 1.50
N ILE A 128 4.95 -1.39 2.47
CA ILE A 128 4.75 -2.83 2.24
C ILE A 128 3.72 -3.36 3.21
N ILE A 129 2.69 -4.00 2.68
CA ILE A 129 1.71 -4.76 3.43
C ILE A 129 1.47 -6.09 2.71
N ASP A 130 1.46 -7.18 3.47
CA ASP A 130 1.26 -8.54 2.95
C ASP A 130 2.15 -8.85 1.72
N GLY A 131 3.42 -8.43 1.79
CA GLY A 131 4.40 -8.60 0.71
C GLY A 131 4.19 -7.75 -0.52
N THR A 132 3.13 -6.95 -0.55
CA THR A 132 2.81 -6.07 -1.66
C THR A 132 3.39 -4.69 -1.41
N ALA A 133 4.18 -4.20 -2.36
CA ALA A 133 4.70 -2.84 -2.35
C ALA A 133 3.67 -1.88 -2.96
N ILE A 134 3.28 -0.85 -2.20
CA ILE A 134 2.30 0.15 -2.61
C ILE A 134 3.01 1.49 -2.78
N GLU A 135 2.96 2.03 -3.98
CA GLU A 135 3.52 3.34 -4.30
C GLU A 135 2.48 4.44 -4.04
N TYR A 136 2.66 5.23 -2.99
CA TYR A 136 1.81 6.39 -2.68
C TYR A 136 2.33 7.66 -3.33
N GLY A 137 3.65 7.84 -3.37
CA GLY A 137 4.34 8.98 -3.98
C GLY A 137 5.85 8.86 -3.83
N GLN A 138 6.57 9.76 -4.50
CA GLN A 138 8.05 9.75 -4.49
C GLN A 138 8.62 10.34 -3.20
N ASP A 139 8.01 11.41 -2.69
CA ASP A 139 8.54 12.21 -1.58
C ASP A 139 7.68 12.11 -0.32
N SER A 140 6.44 11.61 -0.44
CA SER A 140 5.55 11.45 0.70
C SER A 140 4.42 10.44 0.47
N ALA A 141 3.91 9.90 1.58
CA ALA A 141 2.70 9.08 1.65
C ALA A 141 1.76 9.65 2.71
N THR A 142 0.46 9.74 2.41
CA THR A 142 -0.57 10.19 3.37
C THR A 142 -1.46 9.03 3.72
N ASN A 143 -1.59 8.75 5.03
CA ASN A 143 -2.32 7.60 5.59
C ASN A 143 -2.01 6.30 4.83
N PRO A 144 -0.72 5.95 4.65
CA PRO A 144 -0.39 4.75 3.93
C PRO A 144 -0.77 3.50 4.72
N GLU A 145 -1.21 2.48 4.02
CA GLU A 145 -1.25 1.13 4.56
C GLU A 145 0.14 0.50 4.49
N GLY A 146 0.47 -0.33 5.48
CA GLY A 146 1.73 -1.07 5.53
C GLY A 146 2.90 -0.31 6.14
N THR A 147 4.04 -0.96 6.18
CA THR A 147 5.26 -0.52 6.86
C THR A 147 6.27 0.03 5.85
N LEU A 148 6.92 1.14 6.21
CA LEU A 148 8.10 1.65 5.52
C LEU A 148 9.35 0.97 6.09
N TYR A 149 10.14 0.30 5.25
CA TYR A 149 11.41 -0.31 5.65
C TYR A 149 12.59 0.52 5.15
N ILE A 150 13.57 0.71 6.03
CA ILE A 150 14.76 1.52 5.74
C ILE A 150 15.99 0.79 6.24
N ALA A 151 16.89 0.46 5.32
CA ALA A 151 18.26 0.08 5.61
C ALA A 151 19.15 1.33 5.53
N ALA A 152 19.73 1.72 6.65
CA ALA A 152 20.30 3.07 6.81
C ALA A 152 21.74 3.23 6.28
N GLY A 153 22.32 2.20 5.65
CA GLY A 153 23.68 2.25 5.14
C GLY A 153 24.75 1.89 6.18
N SER A 154 25.94 2.43 6.04
CA SER A 154 27.08 2.19 6.93
C SER A 154 27.50 3.48 7.65
N ALA A 155 27.26 3.56 8.95
CA ALA A 155 27.61 4.74 9.74
C ALA A 155 29.14 4.89 9.94
N SER A 156 29.84 3.77 10.10
CA SER A 156 31.31 3.80 10.31
C SER A 156 32.11 3.93 9.02
N GLY A 157 31.51 3.57 7.86
CA GLY A 157 32.22 3.49 6.60
C GLY A 157 33.26 2.36 6.52
N SER A 158 33.26 1.44 7.50
CA SER A 158 34.25 0.36 7.57
C SER A 158 34.06 -0.69 6.49
N LYS A 159 32.84 -0.82 5.96
CA LYS A 159 32.49 -1.79 4.94
C LYS A 159 31.27 -1.30 4.14
N PHE A 160 31.26 -1.63 2.86
CA PHE A 160 30.14 -1.36 1.96
C PHE A 160 29.86 -2.61 1.12
N TYR A 161 28.58 -2.86 0.83
CA TYR A 161 28.16 -3.96 -0.03
C TYR A 161 27.70 -3.43 -1.39
N ASN A 162 27.93 -4.21 -2.43
CA ASN A 162 27.41 -3.90 -3.74
C ASN A 162 25.87 -4.03 -3.74
N LEU A 163 25.23 -3.17 -4.50
CA LEU A 163 23.80 -3.30 -4.72
C LEU A 163 23.51 -4.51 -5.61
N ALA A 164 22.38 -5.17 -5.39
CA ALA A 164 21.87 -6.19 -6.27
C ALA A 164 21.76 -5.65 -7.70
N THR A 165 22.12 -6.47 -8.70
CA THR A 165 22.15 -6.06 -10.11
C THR A 165 20.81 -5.52 -10.58
N GLN A 166 19.72 -6.21 -10.20
CA GLN A 166 18.38 -5.74 -10.47
C GLN A 166 17.79 -5.08 -9.24
N LYS A 167 17.10 -3.95 -9.44
CA LYS A 167 16.35 -3.30 -8.39
C LYS A 167 15.13 -4.16 -8.04
N GLN A 168 15.00 -4.53 -6.80
CA GLN A 168 13.87 -5.31 -6.31
C GLN A 168 12.57 -4.49 -6.42
N TYR A 169 11.44 -5.16 -6.63
CA TYR A 169 10.14 -4.54 -6.85
C TYR A 169 9.66 -3.65 -5.69
N TYR A 170 10.12 -3.95 -4.49
CA TYR A 170 9.75 -3.24 -3.28
C TYR A 170 10.62 -2.00 -2.99
N ILE A 171 11.73 -1.82 -3.68
CA ILE A 171 12.64 -0.71 -3.44
C ILE A 171 12.14 0.57 -4.12
N ALA A 172 11.90 1.61 -3.34
CA ALA A 172 11.66 2.95 -3.86
C ALA A 172 12.97 3.65 -4.22
N GLU A 173 13.93 3.64 -3.31
CA GLU A 173 15.24 4.28 -3.46
C GLU A 173 16.35 3.39 -2.90
N ARG A 174 17.52 3.40 -3.52
CA ARG A 174 18.71 2.69 -3.04
C ARG A 174 19.97 3.41 -3.48
N SER A 175 20.99 3.36 -2.64
CA SER A 175 22.31 3.95 -2.94
C SER A 175 23.43 3.20 -2.24
N ASN A 176 24.57 3.16 -2.88
CA ASN A 176 25.83 2.77 -2.27
C ASN A 176 26.97 3.60 -2.88
N ASN A 177 27.11 4.84 -2.43
CA ASN A 177 28.18 5.74 -2.84
C ASN A 177 29.46 5.50 -2.03
N GLN A 178 29.51 4.44 -1.21
CA GLN A 178 30.64 4.09 -0.35
C GLN A 178 31.06 5.23 0.60
N LEU A 179 30.08 5.97 1.11
CA LEU A 179 30.27 7.04 2.09
C LEU A 179 29.57 6.66 3.40
N PRO A 180 30.18 6.98 4.55
CA PRO A 180 29.50 6.87 5.84
C PRO A 180 28.23 7.73 5.86
N THR A 181 27.15 7.18 6.39
CA THR A 181 25.85 7.85 6.39
C THR A 181 25.26 7.95 7.79
N TYR A 182 24.44 8.97 8.00
CA TYR A 182 23.56 9.09 9.15
C TYR A 182 22.21 9.63 8.69
N SER A 183 21.16 9.34 9.47
CA SER A 183 19.82 9.84 9.18
C SER A 183 19.29 10.64 10.37
N THR A 184 18.56 11.71 10.07
CA THR A 184 17.72 12.41 11.06
C THR A 184 16.28 12.02 10.83
N ILE A 185 15.55 11.87 11.93
CA ILE A 185 14.13 11.56 11.91
C ILE A 185 13.39 12.61 12.72
N ASP A 186 12.50 13.32 12.06
CA ASP A 186 11.63 14.31 12.68
C ASP A 186 10.23 13.71 12.85
N PHE A 187 9.70 13.74 14.08
CA PHE A 187 8.34 13.35 14.38
C PHE A 187 7.51 14.54 14.81
N SER A 188 6.30 14.59 14.32
CA SER A 188 5.22 15.43 14.84
C SER A 188 3.97 14.59 15.06
N ASP A 189 2.91 15.20 15.56
CA ASP A 189 1.61 14.53 15.71
C ASP A 189 1.11 13.90 14.44
N GLN A 190 1.43 14.49 13.27
CA GLN A 190 0.87 14.13 11.99
C GLN A 190 1.92 13.80 10.93
N ALA A 191 3.21 13.84 11.24
CA ALA A 191 4.24 13.57 10.26
C ALA A 191 5.46 12.87 10.88
N PHE A 192 5.98 11.91 10.13
CA PHE A 192 7.32 11.34 10.23
C PHE A 192 8.09 11.79 9.00
N THR A 193 9.28 12.36 9.20
CA THR A 193 10.16 12.73 8.08
C THR A 193 11.56 12.18 8.32
N ILE A 194 12.09 11.40 7.37
CA ILE A 194 13.48 10.95 7.40
C ILE A 194 14.31 11.69 6.35
N LYS A 195 15.51 12.10 6.76
CA LYS A 195 16.54 12.69 5.90
C LYS A 195 17.83 11.96 6.14
N THR A 196 18.50 11.53 5.08
CA THR A 196 19.76 10.80 5.16
C THR A 196 20.87 11.62 4.52
N PHE A 197 21.97 11.76 5.26
CA PHE A 197 23.13 12.54 4.89
C PHE A 197 24.39 11.66 4.88
N ASP A 198 25.36 12.05 4.11
CA ASP A 198 26.71 11.52 4.25
C ASP A 198 27.47 12.21 5.40
N TYR A 199 28.67 11.75 5.70
CA TYR A 199 29.51 12.27 6.77
C TYR A 199 29.89 13.75 6.59
N THR A 200 29.77 14.32 5.40
CA THR A 200 30.03 15.74 5.12
C THR A 200 28.81 16.63 5.39
N GLY A 201 27.64 16.02 5.60
CA GLY A 201 26.36 16.71 5.75
C GLY A 201 25.65 16.93 4.43
N ALA A 202 26.15 16.42 3.30
CA ALA A 202 25.45 16.45 2.03
C ALA A 202 24.29 15.44 2.01
N GLU A 203 23.19 15.78 1.35
CA GLU A 203 22.05 14.86 1.19
C GLU A 203 22.49 13.59 0.44
N TYR A 204 22.33 12.44 1.09
CA TYR A 204 22.70 11.14 0.54
C TYR A 204 21.54 10.45 -0.16
N ALA A 205 20.33 10.60 0.37
CA ALA A 205 19.09 10.07 -0.17
C ALA A 205 17.99 11.12 -0.03
N LYS A 206 17.00 11.05 -0.91
CA LYS A 206 15.87 12.00 -0.90
C LYS A 206 15.07 11.91 0.39
N PRO A 207 14.70 13.03 1.00
CA PRO A 207 13.80 13.04 2.14
C PRO A 207 12.49 12.34 1.84
N PHE A 208 11.93 11.64 2.82
CA PHE A 208 10.63 11.02 2.68
C PHE A 208 9.75 11.31 3.90
N THR A 209 8.48 11.63 3.66
CA THR A 209 7.52 11.98 4.71
C THR A 209 6.33 11.05 4.71
N ILE A 210 6.01 10.42 5.85
CA ILE A 210 4.71 9.80 6.10
C ILE A 210 3.84 10.85 6.82
N LYS A 211 2.62 11.06 6.32
CA LYS A 211 1.62 11.93 6.95
C LYS A 211 0.48 11.09 7.49
N LYS A 212 0.11 11.32 8.76
CA LYS A 212 -1.09 10.76 9.39
C LYS A 212 -2.13 11.86 9.53
N GLU A 213 -2.98 12.00 8.53
CA GLU A 213 -4.19 12.79 8.66
C GLU A 213 -5.23 11.94 9.35
N SER A 214 -5.92 12.45 10.36
CA SER A 214 -7.02 11.71 10.98
C SER A 214 -8.08 11.41 9.91
N GLN A 215 -8.77 10.28 10.03
CA GLN A 215 -9.91 9.97 9.15
C GLN A 215 -10.93 11.11 9.15
N LYS A 216 -11.08 11.75 10.31
CA LYS A 216 -11.92 12.92 10.48
C LYS A 216 -11.42 14.12 9.66
N ASP A 217 -10.11 14.40 9.67
CA ASP A 217 -9.53 15.52 8.91
C ASP A 217 -9.60 15.27 7.41
N SER A 218 -9.26 14.04 6.98
CA SER A 218 -9.39 13.64 5.57
C SER A 218 -10.84 13.73 5.09
N ALA A 219 -11.80 13.30 5.91
CA ALA A 219 -13.22 13.41 5.61
C ALA A 219 -13.66 14.87 5.56
N GLN A 220 -13.23 15.71 6.52
CA GLN A 220 -13.58 17.13 6.55
C GLN A 220 -13.05 17.87 5.33
N GLN A 221 -11.82 17.57 4.88
CA GLN A 221 -11.27 18.14 3.64
C GLN A 221 -12.08 17.73 2.42
N LEU A 222 -12.47 16.45 2.33
CA LEU A 222 -13.27 15.96 1.22
C LEU A 222 -14.68 16.54 1.23
N ILE A 223 -15.30 16.67 2.41
CA ILE A 223 -16.59 17.34 2.61
C ILE A 223 -16.49 18.81 2.17
N LYS A 224 -15.46 19.54 2.62
CA LYS A 224 -15.23 20.93 2.21
C LYS A 224 -15.06 21.07 0.69
N LYS A 225 -14.38 20.12 0.06
CA LYS A 225 -14.26 20.07 -1.40
C LYS A 225 -15.61 19.85 -2.08
N ALA A 226 -16.45 18.99 -1.52
CA ALA A 226 -17.81 18.74 -2.01
C ALA A 226 -18.70 19.98 -1.88
N GLU A 227 -18.68 20.63 -0.72
CA GLU A 227 -19.44 21.85 -0.42
C GLU A 227 -19.04 23.05 -1.32
N GLY A 228 -17.81 23.05 -1.81
CA GLY A 228 -17.32 24.05 -2.75
C GLY A 228 -17.81 23.88 -4.19
N LEU A 229 -18.56 22.82 -4.51
CA LEU A 229 -19.10 22.60 -5.85
C LEU A 229 -20.33 23.47 -6.08
N SER A 230 -20.26 24.32 -7.11
CA SER A 230 -21.31 25.31 -7.39
C SER A 230 -22.41 24.77 -8.32
N SER A 231 -23.66 24.96 -7.94
CA SER A 231 -24.83 24.66 -8.78
C SER A 231 -24.92 25.53 -10.05
N SER A 232 -24.19 26.63 -10.11
CA SER A 232 -24.08 27.43 -11.32
C SER A 232 -23.19 26.77 -12.39
N VAL A 233 -22.32 25.83 -11.97
CA VAL A 233 -21.31 25.19 -12.83
C VAL A 233 -21.66 23.76 -13.17
N TYR A 234 -22.24 23.03 -12.20
CA TYR A 234 -22.49 21.59 -12.31
C TYR A 234 -23.97 21.25 -12.38
N SER A 235 -24.29 20.12 -13.01
CA SER A 235 -25.67 19.64 -13.15
C SER A 235 -26.28 19.25 -11.81
N GLU A 236 -27.57 19.50 -11.62
CA GLU A 236 -28.29 19.18 -10.39
C GLU A 236 -28.24 17.68 -10.05
N ASP A 237 -28.36 16.81 -11.08
CA ASP A 237 -28.30 15.36 -10.92
C ASP A 237 -26.95 14.88 -10.38
N SER A 238 -25.84 15.50 -10.81
CA SER A 238 -24.51 15.14 -10.34
C SER A 238 -24.24 15.69 -8.95
N LEU A 239 -24.69 16.91 -8.65
CA LEU A 239 -24.57 17.51 -7.31
C LEU A 239 -25.38 16.76 -6.28
N LYS A 240 -26.60 16.29 -6.63
CA LYS A 240 -27.39 15.45 -5.75
C LYS A 240 -26.65 14.17 -5.33
N LYS A 241 -25.93 13.51 -6.25
CA LYS A 241 -25.10 12.32 -5.93
C LYS A 241 -23.96 12.66 -4.98
N VAL A 242 -23.38 13.85 -5.11
CA VAL A 242 -22.37 14.36 -4.19
C VAL A 242 -22.98 14.62 -2.81
N ASP A 243 -24.12 15.26 -2.76
CA ASP A 243 -24.84 15.58 -1.51
C ASP A 243 -25.25 14.30 -0.76
N ASP A 244 -25.81 13.30 -1.47
CA ASP A 244 -26.20 12.03 -0.89
C ASP A 244 -24.98 11.29 -0.29
N ALA A 245 -23.86 11.25 -1.01
CA ALA A 245 -22.64 10.61 -0.52
C ALA A 245 -21.98 11.42 0.63
N MET A 246 -22.02 12.76 0.57
CA MET A 246 -21.51 13.65 1.61
C MET A 246 -22.29 13.51 2.92
N LYS A 247 -23.59 13.37 2.85
CA LYS A 247 -24.44 13.14 4.02
C LYS A 247 -24.03 11.88 4.76
N VAL A 248 -23.86 10.77 4.06
CA VAL A 248 -23.40 9.50 4.65
C VAL A 248 -22.04 9.64 5.33
N LEU A 249 -21.09 10.30 4.69
CA LEU A 249 -19.76 10.50 5.28
C LEU A 249 -19.82 11.42 6.51
N LYS A 250 -20.62 12.49 6.50
CA LYS A 250 -20.85 13.37 7.66
C LYS A 250 -21.43 12.61 8.85
N GLU A 251 -22.42 11.74 8.62
CA GLU A 251 -23.03 10.90 9.67
C GLU A 251 -22.00 9.94 10.30
N ILE A 252 -21.16 9.31 9.47
CA ILE A 252 -20.09 8.41 9.95
C ILE A 252 -19.06 9.18 10.78
N VAL A 253 -18.59 10.33 10.29
CA VAL A 253 -17.60 11.16 11.00
C VAL A 253 -18.16 11.69 12.33
N ALA A 254 -19.46 11.99 12.40
CA ALA A 254 -20.11 12.39 13.65
C ALA A 254 -20.26 11.22 14.64
N SER A 255 -20.37 9.99 14.16
CA SER A 255 -20.59 8.79 14.98
C SER A 255 -19.31 8.10 15.45
N THR A 256 -18.16 8.35 14.82
CA THR A 256 -16.92 7.63 15.12
C THR A 256 -16.11 8.32 16.22
N SER A 257 -16.13 7.73 17.40
CA SER A 257 -15.19 8.03 18.50
C SER A 257 -14.17 6.94 18.76
N LYS A 258 -14.10 5.84 17.95
CA LYS A 258 -13.20 4.71 18.20
C LYS A 258 -12.31 4.44 17.00
N ASP A 259 -11.01 4.28 17.29
CA ASP A 259 -9.98 3.83 16.37
C ASP A 259 -10.20 2.35 16.03
N LYS A 260 -10.70 2.10 14.81
CA LYS A 260 -10.97 0.74 14.32
C LYS A 260 -9.70 -0.05 14.01
N GLY A 261 -8.55 0.60 13.90
CA GLY A 261 -7.26 -0.08 13.76
C GLY A 261 -6.86 -0.80 15.05
N ALA A 262 -7.06 -0.18 16.21
CA ALA A 262 -6.81 -0.79 17.50
C ALA A 262 -7.75 -1.99 17.77
N GLU A 263 -9.01 -1.90 17.32
CA GLU A 263 -9.99 -3.00 17.41
C GLU A 263 -9.59 -4.18 16.52
N LYS A 264 -9.10 -3.92 15.31
CA LYS A 264 -8.60 -4.94 14.39
C LYS A 264 -7.37 -5.66 14.94
N LEU A 265 -6.45 -4.92 15.56
CA LEU A 265 -5.27 -5.48 16.23
C LEU A 265 -5.62 -6.33 17.44
N SER A 266 -6.53 -5.88 18.31
CA SER A 266 -6.94 -6.63 19.49
C SER A 266 -7.60 -7.95 19.13
N VAL A 267 -8.42 -7.98 18.09
CA VAL A 267 -9.10 -9.22 17.61
C VAL A 267 -8.11 -10.20 17.00
N LEU A 268 -7.12 -9.73 16.24
CA LEU A 268 -6.04 -10.58 15.72
C LEU A 268 -5.22 -11.16 16.86
N TYR A 269 -4.90 -10.34 17.84
CA TYR A 269 -4.13 -10.74 19.00
C TYR A 269 -4.84 -11.78 19.87
N ASP A 270 -6.11 -11.56 20.19
CA ASP A 270 -6.90 -12.51 21.00
C ASP A 270 -7.00 -13.89 20.36
N LYS A 271 -6.96 -13.97 19.03
CA LYS A 271 -6.95 -15.23 18.29
C LYS A 271 -5.58 -15.89 18.21
N THR A 272 -4.49 -15.10 18.14
CA THR A 272 -3.12 -15.62 18.10
C THR A 272 -2.59 -16.04 19.45
N ASN A 273 -3.11 -15.47 20.54
CA ASN A 273 -2.68 -15.78 21.90
C ASN A 273 -3.44 -16.93 22.59
N ASN A 274 -4.53 -17.41 22.02
CA ASN A 274 -5.25 -18.55 22.60
C ASN A 274 -4.49 -19.86 22.35
N ALA A 275 -3.67 -20.15 23.29
CA ALA A 275 -3.40 -21.41 23.98
C ALA A 275 -2.72 -22.57 23.28
N ASP A 276 -2.50 -22.58 21.98
CA ASP A 276 -1.72 -23.67 21.37
C ASP A 276 -0.55 -23.10 20.57
N ASN A 277 0.52 -22.74 21.28
CA ASN A 277 1.77 -22.24 20.68
C ASN A 277 2.34 -23.15 19.57
N ALA A 278 1.94 -24.41 19.52
CA ALA A 278 2.32 -25.37 18.47
C ALA A 278 1.58 -25.15 17.15
N LYS A 279 0.46 -24.43 17.17
CA LYS A 279 -0.37 -24.13 15.98
C LYS A 279 -0.38 -22.64 15.63
N ASP A 280 0.39 -21.82 16.36
CA ASP A 280 0.51 -20.40 16.04
C ASP A 280 1.27 -20.24 14.71
N PRO A 281 0.63 -19.73 13.65
CA PRO A 281 1.30 -19.51 12.37
C PRO A 281 2.45 -18.49 12.43
N LEU A 282 2.56 -17.75 13.55
CA LEU A 282 3.67 -16.85 13.83
C LEU A 282 4.81 -17.55 14.60
N ASN A 283 4.64 -18.79 14.99
CA ASN A 283 5.71 -19.57 15.61
C ASN A 283 6.63 -20.14 14.54
N TYR A 284 7.69 -19.42 14.28
CA TYR A 284 8.65 -19.72 13.22
C TYR A 284 9.32 -21.08 13.35
N TYR A 285 9.60 -21.56 14.55
CA TYR A 285 10.29 -22.83 14.71
C TYR A 285 9.49 -24.02 14.15
N GLY A 286 8.18 -23.99 14.24
CA GLY A 286 7.32 -24.97 13.59
C GLY A 286 7.28 -24.82 12.06
N TYR A 287 7.48 -23.61 11.56
CA TYR A 287 7.38 -23.31 10.14
C TYR A 287 8.71 -23.42 9.39
N ALA A 288 9.83 -22.97 9.97
CA ALA A 288 11.13 -23.03 9.32
C ALA A 288 11.66 -24.43 9.13
N GLN A 289 11.23 -25.37 9.98
CA GLN A 289 11.63 -26.77 9.88
C GLN A 289 10.65 -27.63 9.06
N GLY A 290 9.48 -27.09 8.69
CA GLY A 290 8.44 -27.77 7.93
C GLY A 290 8.44 -27.46 6.44
N GLU A 291 7.24 -27.41 5.87
CA GLU A 291 7.00 -27.19 4.43
C GLU A 291 7.64 -25.91 3.86
N PHE A 292 7.86 -24.88 4.69
CA PHE A 292 8.47 -23.63 4.24
C PHE A 292 9.97 -23.74 4.02
N ALA A 293 10.70 -24.46 4.87
CA ALA A 293 12.15 -24.62 4.72
C ALA A 293 12.52 -25.33 3.41
N SER A 294 11.69 -26.25 2.95
CA SER A 294 11.89 -26.94 1.67
C SER A 294 11.60 -26.08 0.43
N LYS A 295 10.85 -24.99 0.59
CA LYS A 295 10.46 -24.07 -0.52
C LYS A 295 11.29 -22.80 -0.60
N ILE A 296 12.13 -22.53 0.42
CA ILE A 296 12.94 -21.32 0.51
C ILE A 296 14.01 -21.23 -0.58
N GLY A 297 14.49 -22.38 -1.08
CA GLY A 297 15.54 -22.42 -2.12
C GLY A 297 15.12 -21.93 -3.51
N ASP A 298 13.82 -21.86 -3.78
CA ASP A 298 13.33 -21.75 -5.17
C ASP A 298 12.32 -20.63 -5.43
N THR A 299 11.99 -19.81 -4.42
CA THR A 299 10.86 -18.88 -4.57
C THR A 299 11.18 -17.44 -4.24
N THR A 300 10.61 -16.56 -5.05
CA THR A 300 10.59 -15.13 -4.77
C THR A 300 9.90 -14.87 -3.42
N THR A 301 10.33 -13.85 -2.73
CA THR A 301 9.75 -13.39 -1.44
C THR A 301 8.22 -13.28 -1.49
N THR A 302 7.68 -12.91 -2.64
CA THR A 302 6.23 -12.82 -2.90
C THR A 302 5.51 -14.16 -2.75
N THR A 303 6.14 -15.26 -3.18
CA THR A 303 5.53 -16.60 -3.09
C THR A 303 5.52 -17.12 -1.65
N LEU A 304 6.55 -16.80 -0.88
CA LEU A 304 6.63 -17.15 0.55
C LEU A 304 5.56 -16.41 1.36
N ARG A 305 5.33 -15.14 1.05
CA ARG A 305 4.29 -14.34 1.72
C ARG A 305 2.89 -14.72 1.30
N ALA A 306 2.65 -15.00 0.03
CA ALA A 306 1.35 -15.50 -0.43
C ALA A 306 1.00 -16.82 0.25
N GLY A 307 2.00 -17.68 0.51
CA GLY A 307 1.81 -18.90 1.30
C GLY A 307 1.47 -18.63 2.76
N PHE A 308 2.15 -17.66 3.38
CA PHE A 308 1.93 -17.26 4.77
C PHE A 308 0.59 -16.55 4.95
N SER A 309 0.25 -15.63 4.07
CA SER A 309 -1.03 -14.95 4.03
C SER A 309 -2.19 -15.93 3.82
N SER A 310 -2.05 -16.87 2.88
CA SER A 310 -3.04 -17.94 2.65
C SER A 310 -3.23 -18.84 3.88
N LEU A 311 -2.21 -19.00 4.70
CA LEU A 311 -2.28 -19.78 5.93
C LEU A 311 -2.94 -18.98 7.07
N LEU A 312 -2.62 -17.71 7.20
CA LEU A 312 -3.30 -16.75 8.07
C LEU A 312 -4.80 -16.66 7.73
N ASP A 313 -5.12 -16.52 6.44
CA ASP A 313 -6.49 -16.46 5.95
C ASP A 313 -7.28 -17.74 6.27
N LYS A 314 -6.66 -18.90 6.12
CA LYS A 314 -7.33 -20.19 6.38
C LYS A 314 -7.51 -20.51 7.85
N THR A 315 -6.59 -20.08 8.71
CA THR A 315 -6.55 -20.47 10.12
C THR A 315 -7.08 -19.40 11.08
N LEU A 316 -6.92 -18.13 10.76
CA LEU A 316 -7.18 -17.03 11.69
C LEU A 316 -8.21 -16.00 11.21
N LEU A 317 -8.44 -15.86 9.89
CA LEU A 317 -9.26 -14.82 9.33
C LEU A 317 -10.70 -15.15 8.93
N PRO A 318 -11.18 -16.41 8.86
CA PRO A 318 -12.56 -16.68 8.44
C PRO A 318 -13.61 -15.93 9.25
N ASP A 319 -13.32 -15.66 10.53
CA ASP A 319 -14.22 -14.96 11.45
C ASP A 319 -13.99 -13.44 11.49
N LEU A 320 -12.85 -12.92 11.02
CA LEU A 320 -12.55 -11.49 11.02
C LEU A 320 -13.31 -10.75 9.92
N THR A 321 -13.49 -11.39 8.77
CA THR A 321 -14.24 -10.83 7.64
C THR A 321 -15.74 -10.71 7.93
N THR A 322 -16.27 -11.47 8.89
CA THR A 322 -17.69 -11.41 9.29
C THR A 322 -17.97 -10.47 10.45
N LYS A 323 -16.96 -10.08 11.25
CA LYS A 323 -17.13 -9.26 12.46
C LYS A 323 -16.64 -7.82 12.34
N ILE A 324 -15.84 -7.51 11.33
CA ILE A 324 -15.50 -6.11 11.00
C ILE A 324 -16.47 -5.70 9.91
N PRO A 325 -17.41 -4.79 10.16
CA PRO A 325 -18.15 -4.20 9.06
C PRO A 325 -17.10 -3.66 8.08
N ALA A 326 -17.14 -4.15 6.85
CA ALA A 326 -16.33 -3.60 5.77
C ALA A 326 -16.42 -2.09 5.90
N ALA A 327 -15.30 -1.44 6.02
CA ALA A 327 -15.11 -0.08 6.48
C ALA A 327 -16.21 0.84 5.95
N THR A 328 -17.22 1.07 6.75
CA THR A 328 -18.32 2.01 6.44
C THR A 328 -17.74 3.37 6.12
N TYR A 329 -16.63 3.73 6.81
CA TYR A 329 -15.90 4.95 6.53
C TYR A 329 -15.21 4.92 5.15
N ASP A 330 -14.39 3.91 4.84
CA ASP A 330 -13.64 3.85 3.58
C ASP A 330 -14.58 3.76 2.39
N THR A 331 -15.67 3.03 2.54
CA THR A 331 -16.73 2.95 1.53
C THR A 331 -17.42 4.31 1.32
N ALA A 332 -17.76 5.01 2.40
CA ALA A 332 -18.40 6.32 2.32
C ALA A 332 -17.43 7.38 1.76
N TYR A 333 -16.18 7.38 2.20
CA TYR A 333 -15.13 8.25 1.69
C TYR A 333 -14.88 8.02 0.19
N ALA A 334 -14.75 6.77 -0.23
CA ALA A 334 -14.57 6.40 -1.63
C ALA A 334 -15.79 6.77 -2.49
N ASN A 335 -17.01 6.63 -1.96
CA ASN A 335 -18.22 7.01 -2.67
C ASN A 335 -18.31 8.52 -2.87
N LEU A 336 -18.01 9.33 -1.84
CA LEU A 336 -17.97 10.78 -1.98
C LEU A 336 -16.87 11.22 -2.94
N LYS A 337 -15.66 10.68 -2.82
CA LYS A 337 -14.58 10.96 -3.76
C LYS A 337 -14.97 10.64 -5.21
N LYS A 338 -15.60 9.50 -5.42
CA LYS A 338 -16.09 9.08 -6.73
C LYS A 338 -17.21 9.98 -7.26
N ALA A 339 -18.11 10.43 -6.40
CA ALA A 339 -19.16 11.37 -6.78
C ALA A 339 -18.57 12.72 -7.21
N ILE A 340 -17.60 13.27 -6.45
CA ILE A 340 -16.89 14.51 -6.80
C ILE A 340 -16.13 14.36 -8.13
N ASP A 341 -15.43 13.23 -8.34
CA ASP A 341 -14.65 13.00 -9.57
C ASP A 341 -15.52 12.82 -10.82
N ASN A 342 -16.81 12.56 -10.64
CA ASN A 342 -17.77 12.32 -11.72
C ASN A 342 -18.84 13.43 -11.86
N VAL A 343 -18.66 14.60 -11.22
CA VAL A 343 -19.60 15.72 -11.44
C VAL A 343 -19.59 16.14 -12.92
N GLU A 344 -20.79 16.41 -13.44
CA GLU A 344 -21.00 16.82 -14.81
C GLU A 344 -21.32 18.33 -14.87
N TYR A 345 -20.74 19.01 -15.84
CA TYR A 345 -21.04 20.44 -16.05
C TYR A 345 -22.51 20.64 -16.47
N LYS A 346 -23.10 21.72 -16.01
CA LYS A 346 -24.44 22.13 -16.43
C LYS A 346 -24.42 22.44 -17.93
N VAL A 347 -25.29 21.80 -18.67
CA VAL A 347 -25.47 22.12 -20.09
C VAL A 347 -26.36 23.36 -20.15
N VAL A 348 -25.78 24.51 -20.38
CA VAL A 348 -26.55 25.71 -20.70
C VAL A 348 -26.92 25.61 -22.17
N SER A 349 -28.19 25.32 -22.45
CA SER A 349 -28.75 25.48 -23.79
C SER A 349 -29.01 26.96 -24.01
N SER A 350 -28.05 27.66 -24.56
CA SER A 350 -28.31 28.99 -25.12
C SER A 350 -28.54 28.84 -26.64
N TYR A 351 -29.77 28.70 -27.03
CA TYR A 351 -30.28 29.18 -28.30
C TYR A 351 -31.61 29.88 -28.01
N GLY A 352 -31.51 31.15 -27.70
CA GLY A 352 -32.53 32.13 -28.01
C GLY A 352 -31.93 32.95 -29.14
N ASP A 353 -32.51 32.86 -30.32
CA ASP A 353 -32.32 33.84 -31.37
C ASP A 353 -32.67 35.20 -30.79
N ASP A 354 -31.70 36.08 -30.80
CA ASP A 354 -31.95 37.51 -31.02
C ASP A 354 -30.58 38.16 -31.35
N ASP A 355 -30.56 38.75 -32.54
CA ASP A 355 -29.53 39.61 -33.06
C ASP A 355 -29.17 40.70 -32.05
N LEU A 356 -27.89 40.90 -31.80
CA LEU A 356 -27.31 42.22 -31.59
C LEU A 356 -25.80 42.29 -31.80
N ASP A 357 -25.43 43.29 -32.51
CA ASP A 357 -24.17 43.70 -33.08
C ASP A 357 -22.97 43.73 -32.15
N LEU A 358 -21.84 43.63 -32.81
CA LEU A 358 -20.47 43.70 -32.41
C LEU A 358 -20.06 44.96 -31.67
N ASP A 359 -19.22 44.88 -30.69
CA ASP A 359 -18.08 45.78 -30.57
C ASP A 359 -16.88 45.13 -29.88
N ASP A 360 -15.71 45.53 -30.33
CA ASP A 360 -14.42 44.94 -30.10
C ASP A 360 -13.89 45.15 -28.67
N GLY A 361 -13.35 44.08 -28.08
CA GLY A 361 -12.61 44.17 -26.83
C GLY A 361 -12.05 42.83 -26.39
N GLU A 362 -10.80 42.49 -26.81
CA GLU A 362 -10.09 41.31 -26.32
C GLU A 362 -9.99 41.27 -24.78
N PRO A 363 -10.30 40.15 -24.18
CA PRO A 363 -9.62 39.77 -22.95
C PRO A 363 -8.96 38.41 -23.04
N ALA A 364 -7.80 38.35 -22.48
CA ALA A 364 -6.84 37.26 -22.34
C ALA A 364 -7.40 35.82 -22.28
N ALA A 365 -6.82 34.98 -23.09
CA ALA A 365 -7.08 33.55 -23.19
C ALA A 365 -7.00 32.80 -21.85
N LYS A 366 -8.14 32.35 -21.32
CA LYS A 366 -8.21 31.32 -20.30
C LYS A 366 -8.02 29.99 -20.97
N THR A 367 -6.88 29.35 -20.76
CA THR A 367 -6.54 28.00 -21.22
C THR A 367 -7.40 26.98 -20.48
N THR A 368 -8.51 26.56 -21.06
CA THR A 368 -9.33 25.46 -20.56
C THR A 368 -8.65 24.15 -20.93
N VAL A 369 -8.09 23.46 -19.94
CA VAL A 369 -7.57 22.08 -20.11
C VAL A 369 -8.75 21.14 -20.33
N LYS A 370 -9.01 20.78 -21.58
CA LYS A 370 -10.09 19.85 -21.96
C LYS A 370 -9.72 18.42 -21.52
N LYS A 371 -10.52 17.81 -20.61
CA LYS A 371 -10.31 16.46 -20.05
C LYS A 371 -10.26 15.38 -21.14
N ALA A 372 -9.29 14.47 -21.03
CA ALA A 372 -9.16 13.33 -21.96
C ALA A 372 -10.31 12.35 -21.76
N ALA A 373 -10.91 11.84 -22.85
CA ALA A 373 -11.99 10.87 -22.79
C ALA A 373 -11.85 9.75 -23.82
N LEU A 374 -12.37 8.55 -23.47
CA LEU A 374 -12.46 7.39 -24.36
C LEU A 374 -13.90 6.90 -24.38
N THR A 375 -14.53 6.87 -25.54
CA THR A 375 -15.84 6.26 -25.74
C THR A 375 -15.75 5.01 -26.60
N ILE A 376 -16.59 4.02 -26.34
CA ILE A 376 -16.65 2.76 -27.09
C ILE A 376 -18.09 2.46 -27.51
N LYS A 377 -18.31 2.19 -28.81
CA LYS A 377 -19.64 1.94 -29.39
C LYS A 377 -19.63 0.71 -30.28
N LYS A 378 -20.80 0.09 -30.44
CA LYS A 378 -21.14 -0.86 -31.52
C LYS A 378 -22.20 -0.20 -32.39
N GLY A 379 -21.85 0.17 -33.64
CA GLY A 379 -22.65 1.09 -34.43
C GLY A 379 -22.86 2.41 -33.69
N LYS A 380 -24.10 2.89 -33.63
CA LYS A 380 -24.47 4.14 -32.95
C LYS A 380 -24.60 3.98 -31.41
N LYS A 381 -24.69 2.73 -30.86
CA LYS A 381 -24.99 2.47 -29.45
C LYS A 381 -23.74 2.35 -28.59
N SER A 382 -23.69 3.03 -27.43
CA SER A 382 -22.63 2.86 -26.44
C SER A 382 -22.66 1.45 -25.82
N ILE A 383 -21.48 0.81 -25.69
CA ILE A 383 -21.31 -0.53 -25.12
C ILE A 383 -20.50 -0.55 -23.83
N ALA A 384 -20.03 0.60 -23.35
CA ALA A 384 -19.30 0.68 -22.07
C ALA A 384 -20.14 0.16 -20.91
N GLY A 385 -19.59 -0.74 -20.10
CA GLY A 385 -20.27 -1.37 -18.98
C GLY A 385 -21.35 -2.41 -19.35
N LYS A 386 -21.76 -2.51 -20.62
CA LYS A 386 -22.89 -3.34 -21.08
C LYS A 386 -22.47 -4.75 -21.49
N THR A 387 -23.47 -5.65 -21.58
CA THR A 387 -23.29 -6.98 -22.17
C THR A 387 -23.80 -7.00 -23.60
N VAL A 388 -22.93 -7.36 -24.53
CA VAL A 388 -23.24 -7.52 -25.95
C VAL A 388 -23.45 -9.00 -26.26
N LYS A 389 -24.63 -9.39 -26.75
CA LYS A 389 -24.88 -10.74 -27.27
C LYS A 389 -24.25 -10.86 -28.65
N LEU A 390 -23.51 -11.93 -28.90
CA LEU A 390 -22.85 -12.20 -30.20
C LEU A 390 -22.94 -13.69 -30.55
N LYS A 391 -23.55 -14.01 -31.67
CA LYS A 391 -23.69 -15.41 -32.11
C LYS A 391 -22.31 -15.99 -32.46
N LYS A 392 -22.07 -17.29 -32.18
CA LYS A 392 -20.86 -18.03 -32.55
C LYS A 392 -20.52 -17.81 -34.01
N GLY A 393 -19.25 -17.55 -34.33
CA GLY A 393 -18.77 -17.26 -35.69
C GLY A 393 -18.95 -15.79 -36.13
N LYS A 394 -19.82 -15.03 -35.50
CA LYS A 394 -20.06 -13.62 -35.88
C LYS A 394 -19.04 -12.68 -35.24
N SER A 395 -18.88 -11.50 -35.80
CA SER A 395 -17.98 -10.46 -35.35
C SER A 395 -18.59 -9.07 -35.49
N PHE A 396 -18.05 -8.10 -34.71
CA PHE A 396 -18.32 -6.69 -34.92
C PHE A 396 -17.04 -5.87 -34.62
N LYS A 397 -16.99 -4.66 -35.16
CA LYS A 397 -15.90 -3.71 -34.89
C LYS A 397 -16.31 -2.75 -33.78
N ILE A 398 -15.43 -2.56 -32.77
CA ILE A 398 -15.59 -1.52 -31.76
C ILE A 398 -15.27 -0.18 -32.42
N ILE A 399 -16.19 0.76 -32.34
CA ILE A 399 -15.95 2.15 -32.73
C ILE A 399 -15.46 2.88 -31.48
N THR A 400 -14.25 3.42 -31.54
CA THR A 400 -13.63 4.17 -30.46
C THR A 400 -13.47 5.63 -30.86
N LYS A 401 -13.87 6.54 -29.97
CA LYS A 401 -13.57 7.97 -30.09
C LYS A 401 -12.72 8.41 -28.90
N ARG A 402 -11.62 9.06 -29.18
CA ARG A 402 -10.72 9.67 -28.20
C ARG A 402 -10.88 11.17 -28.26
N THR A 403 -10.98 11.81 -27.12
CA THR A 403 -11.04 13.28 -27.01
C THR A 403 -9.87 13.69 -26.10
N ASN A 404 -9.13 14.69 -26.51
CA ASN A 404 -8.00 15.27 -25.78
C ASN A 404 -6.89 14.26 -25.38
N THR A 405 -6.69 13.21 -26.16
CA THR A 405 -5.57 12.26 -26.01
C THR A 405 -5.12 11.70 -27.35
N LYS A 406 -3.80 11.66 -27.57
CA LYS A 406 -3.17 11.03 -28.75
C LYS A 406 -2.74 9.58 -28.47
N LYS A 407 -2.92 9.07 -27.24
CA LYS A 407 -2.48 7.72 -26.85
C LYS A 407 -3.16 6.64 -27.68
N LYS A 408 -2.39 5.64 -28.14
CA LYS A 408 -2.87 4.51 -28.95
C LYS A 408 -3.93 3.70 -28.22
N VAL A 409 -4.99 3.29 -28.94
CA VAL A 409 -6.03 2.41 -28.37
C VAL A 409 -5.55 0.97 -28.42
N THR A 410 -5.70 0.27 -27.31
CA THR A 410 -5.38 -1.16 -27.19
C THR A 410 -6.59 -1.95 -26.71
N TYR A 411 -6.65 -3.22 -27.07
CA TYR A 411 -7.78 -4.11 -26.82
C TYR A 411 -7.29 -5.41 -26.18
N LYS A 412 -7.96 -5.86 -25.10
CA LYS A 412 -7.66 -7.13 -24.45
C LYS A 412 -8.95 -7.91 -24.18
N SER A 413 -8.93 -9.20 -24.48
CA SER A 413 -10.00 -10.13 -24.11
C SER A 413 -9.58 -10.91 -22.86
N SER A 414 -10.47 -11.06 -21.89
CA SER A 414 -10.24 -11.89 -20.71
C SER A 414 -10.16 -13.38 -21.03
N ASN A 415 -10.71 -13.79 -22.17
CA ASN A 415 -10.61 -15.19 -22.63
C ASN A 415 -10.63 -15.30 -24.17
N LYS A 416 -9.43 -15.37 -24.76
CA LYS A 416 -9.23 -15.43 -26.21
C LYS A 416 -9.73 -16.74 -26.85
N LYS A 417 -9.94 -17.80 -26.06
CA LYS A 417 -10.48 -19.08 -26.52
C LYS A 417 -11.94 -18.94 -26.98
N TYR A 418 -12.71 -18.11 -26.32
CA TYR A 418 -14.13 -17.90 -26.61
C TYR A 418 -14.40 -16.65 -27.43
N VAL A 419 -13.74 -15.54 -27.07
CA VAL A 419 -13.89 -14.27 -27.79
C VAL A 419 -12.51 -13.67 -28.05
N LYS A 420 -12.14 -13.47 -29.30
CA LYS A 420 -10.91 -12.78 -29.72
C LYS A 420 -11.21 -11.32 -30.05
N VAL A 421 -10.32 -10.41 -29.68
CA VAL A 421 -10.31 -9.03 -30.17
C VAL A 421 -8.99 -8.76 -30.89
N SER A 422 -9.03 -8.17 -32.06
CA SER A 422 -7.83 -7.79 -32.81
C SER A 422 -7.30 -6.42 -32.39
N ALA A 423 -6.07 -6.10 -32.79
CA ALA A 423 -5.48 -4.77 -32.59
C ALA A 423 -6.30 -3.64 -33.25
N ALA A 424 -7.07 -3.96 -34.29
CA ALA A 424 -7.99 -3.03 -34.98
C ALA A 424 -9.39 -2.98 -34.33
N GLY A 425 -9.59 -3.62 -33.16
CA GLY A 425 -10.86 -3.59 -32.42
C GLY A 425 -11.97 -4.49 -33.00
N LYS A 426 -11.66 -5.46 -33.87
CA LYS A 426 -12.64 -6.47 -34.36
C LYS A 426 -12.82 -7.55 -33.29
N VAL A 427 -14.01 -7.65 -32.71
CA VAL A 427 -14.41 -8.67 -31.74
C VAL A 427 -15.05 -9.84 -32.44
N THR A 428 -14.56 -11.06 -32.25
CA THR A 428 -15.05 -12.28 -32.88
C THR A 428 -15.40 -13.33 -31.83
N ALA A 429 -16.62 -13.85 -31.85
CA ALA A 429 -17.07 -14.98 -31.03
C ALA A 429 -16.61 -16.30 -31.63
N LYS A 430 -15.64 -16.99 -31.03
CA LYS A 430 -15.05 -18.23 -31.57
C LYS A 430 -15.79 -19.48 -31.12
N LYS A 431 -16.10 -19.58 -29.82
CA LYS A 431 -16.76 -20.77 -29.27
C LYS A 431 -17.86 -20.32 -28.28
N TYR A 432 -18.92 -21.12 -28.21
CA TYR A 432 -19.99 -20.91 -27.24
C TYR A 432 -19.45 -21.05 -25.80
N THR A 433 -19.96 -20.24 -24.93
CA THR A 433 -19.70 -20.34 -23.46
C THR A 433 -20.92 -19.85 -22.68
N LYS A 434 -21.23 -20.53 -21.57
CA LYS A 434 -22.25 -20.10 -20.63
C LYS A 434 -21.85 -18.80 -19.89
N LYS A 435 -20.54 -18.58 -19.70
CA LYS A 435 -19.97 -17.40 -19.02
C LYS A 435 -19.79 -16.24 -20.01
N THR A 436 -19.82 -15.01 -19.51
CA THR A 436 -19.48 -13.82 -20.31
C THR A 436 -17.97 -13.62 -20.39
N VAL A 437 -17.48 -13.05 -21.49
CA VAL A 437 -16.08 -12.68 -21.68
C VAL A 437 -15.94 -11.17 -21.66
N THR A 438 -15.07 -10.63 -20.82
CA THR A 438 -14.84 -9.18 -20.71
C THR A 438 -13.84 -8.73 -21.77
N ILE A 439 -14.19 -7.66 -22.48
CA ILE A 439 -13.29 -6.96 -23.39
C ILE A 439 -12.91 -5.63 -22.72
N THR A 440 -11.60 -5.42 -22.60
CA THR A 440 -11.01 -4.17 -22.08
C THR A 440 -10.45 -3.35 -23.23
N VAL A 441 -10.77 -2.06 -23.26
CA VAL A 441 -10.26 -1.07 -24.21
C VAL A 441 -9.55 0.02 -23.44
N LYS A 442 -8.28 0.31 -23.78
CA LYS A 442 -7.47 1.33 -23.13
C LYS A 442 -6.91 2.33 -24.12
N ALA A 443 -6.75 3.57 -23.68
CA ALA A 443 -6.00 4.63 -24.37
C ALA A 443 -5.20 5.42 -23.32
N GLY A 444 -3.94 5.03 -23.07
CA GLY A 444 -3.16 5.49 -21.91
C GLY A 444 -3.82 5.02 -20.61
N THR A 445 -4.05 5.95 -19.69
CA THR A 445 -4.74 5.71 -18.40
C THR A 445 -6.25 5.47 -18.57
N LEU A 446 -6.84 5.92 -19.67
CA LEU A 446 -8.27 5.76 -19.92
C LEU A 446 -8.61 4.28 -20.19
N LYS A 447 -9.57 3.73 -19.43
CA LYS A 447 -10.01 2.35 -19.52
C LYS A 447 -11.54 2.28 -19.63
N LYS A 448 -12.05 1.50 -20.60
CA LYS A 448 -13.47 1.11 -20.70
C LYS A 448 -13.57 -0.39 -20.91
N THR A 449 -14.60 -0.99 -20.34
CA THR A 449 -14.85 -2.44 -20.45
C THR A 449 -16.28 -2.70 -20.90
N PHE A 450 -16.51 -3.86 -21.52
CA PHE A 450 -17.84 -4.41 -21.76
C PHE A 450 -17.78 -5.94 -21.78
N LYS A 451 -18.91 -6.59 -21.58
CA LYS A 451 -19.02 -8.05 -21.56
C LYS A 451 -19.58 -8.56 -22.89
N VAL A 452 -19.09 -9.71 -23.35
CA VAL A 452 -19.63 -10.42 -24.52
C VAL A 452 -20.23 -11.74 -24.06
N LYS A 453 -21.54 -11.94 -24.32
CA LYS A 453 -22.22 -13.23 -24.13
C LYS A 453 -22.32 -13.92 -25.48
N VAL A 454 -21.59 -15.04 -25.65
CA VAL A 454 -21.65 -15.80 -26.89
C VAL A 454 -22.90 -16.67 -26.88
N THR A 455 -23.74 -16.53 -27.91
CA THR A 455 -24.93 -17.37 -28.13
C THR A 455 -24.62 -18.42 -29.20
N ARG A 456 -25.42 -19.49 -29.23
CA ARG A 456 -25.36 -20.55 -30.24
C ARG A 456 -25.76 -20.06 -31.62
#